data_c1ae46439be161e30ee0bef4be53771d
#
_entry.id   c1ae46439be161e30ee0bef4be53771d
#
_cell.length_a   1.000
_cell.length_b   1.000
_cell.length_c   1.000
_cell.angle_alpha   90.00
_cell.angle_beta   90.00
_cell.angle_gamma   90.00
#
_symmetry.space_group_name_H-M   'P 1'
#
loop_
_entity.id
_entity.type
_entity.pdbx_description
1 polymer ?
#
loop_
_entity_poly.entity_id
_entity_poly.type
_entity_poly.pdbx_seq_one_letter_code
_entity_poly.pdbx_strand_id
1 'polypeptide(L)'
;MKVTDYHEVPLEDMEMEGAKNVKVRWLISDKDNAKIFAMRLFEIGEGGFTPYHTHDWEHEVFVLEGEGEVEIEGESYPVKKDSVVFVDPGIIHGFRNTGEKMLKFLCLIPYK
;
A
#
# COMPACT_ATOMS: atom_id res chain seq x y z
N MET A 1 -12.93 -8.64 18.03
CA MET A 1 -13.03 -9.51 16.84
C MET A 1 -13.71 -8.75 15.71
N LYS A 2 -13.29 -8.98 14.47
CA LYS A 2 -13.87 -8.29 13.32
C LYS A 2 -13.98 -9.25 12.14
N VAL A 3 -15.15 -9.32 11.53
CA VAL A 3 -15.40 -10.05 10.30
C VAL A 3 -16.26 -9.18 9.41
N THR A 4 -15.73 -8.75 8.26
CA THR A 4 -16.46 -7.85 7.39
C THR A 4 -15.92 -7.95 5.97
N ASP A 5 -16.66 -7.37 5.02
CA ASP A 5 -16.22 -7.21 3.64
C ASP A 5 -15.41 -5.92 3.55
N TYR A 6 -14.33 -5.91 2.76
CA TYR A 6 -13.46 -4.72 2.72
C TYR A 6 -14.19 -3.47 2.19
N HIS A 7 -15.24 -3.65 1.41
CA HIS A 7 -16.01 -2.50 0.91
C HIS A 7 -16.74 -1.76 2.02
N GLU A 8 -16.94 -2.41 3.18
CA GLU A 8 -17.57 -1.78 4.34
C GLU A 8 -16.58 -0.92 5.13
N VAL A 9 -15.29 -1.05 4.86
CA VAL A 9 -14.28 -0.23 5.52
C VAL A 9 -14.18 1.10 4.76
N PRO A 10 -14.20 2.24 5.47
CA PRO A 10 -14.13 3.54 4.81
C PRO A 10 -12.94 3.70 3.88
N LEU A 11 -13.18 4.28 2.72
CA LEU A 11 -12.16 4.61 1.74
C LEU A 11 -11.75 6.06 1.96
N GLU A 12 -10.47 6.30 2.20
CA GLU A 12 -9.95 7.62 2.52
C GLU A 12 -8.92 8.05 1.48
N ASP A 13 -8.93 9.34 1.14
CA ASP A 13 -7.89 9.89 0.28
C ASP A 13 -6.57 9.95 1.06
N MET A 14 -5.47 9.59 0.41
CA MET A 14 -4.16 9.78 1.00
C MET A 14 -3.68 11.18 0.66
N GLU A 15 -3.88 12.11 1.61
CA GLU A 15 -3.49 13.51 1.44
C GLU A 15 -2.11 13.73 2.02
N MET A 16 -1.09 13.21 1.33
CA MET A 16 0.30 13.39 1.71
C MET A 16 1.06 14.03 0.57
N GLU A 17 2.03 14.88 0.92
CA GLU A 17 2.93 15.42 -0.07
C GLU A 17 3.64 14.27 -0.78
N GLY A 18 3.68 14.32 -2.11
CA GLY A 18 4.29 13.28 -2.91
C GLY A 18 3.35 12.16 -3.31
N ALA A 19 2.10 12.17 -2.84
CA ALA A 19 1.09 11.19 -3.25
C ALA A 19 0.18 11.80 -4.32
N LYS A 20 -0.25 10.99 -5.27
CA LYS A 20 -1.19 11.40 -6.30
C LYS A 20 -2.16 10.27 -6.58
N ASN A 21 -3.45 10.57 -6.52
CA ASN A 21 -4.54 9.65 -6.88
C ASN A 21 -4.44 8.32 -6.12
N VAL A 22 -4.19 8.40 -4.80
CA VAL A 22 -4.08 7.25 -3.92
C VAL A 22 -5.17 7.31 -2.86
N LYS A 23 -5.83 6.18 -2.66
CA LYS A 23 -6.81 6.01 -1.57
C LYS A 23 -6.41 4.81 -0.75
N VAL A 24 -6.80 4.81 0.52
CA VAL A 24 -6.44 3.76 1.45
C VAL A 24 -7.64 3.36 2.31
N ARG A 25 -7.74 2.07 2.59
CA ARG A 25 -8.68 1.53 3.57
C ARG A 25 -7.86 0.87 4.68
N TRP A 26 -8.09 1.30 5.89
CA TRP A 26 -7.47 0.67 7.06
C TRP A 26 -8.30 -0.54 7.43
N LEU A 27 -8.02 -1.68 6.81
CA LEU A 27 -8.85 -2.88 6.96
C LEU A 27 -8.86 -3.40 8.39
N ILE A 28 -7.70 -3.46 9.01
CA ILE A 28 -7.55 -3.86 10.41
C ILE A 28 -6.51 -2.93 11.02
N SER A 29 -6.87 -2.30 12.12
CA SER A 29 -6.00 -1.31 12.76
C SER A 29 -6.18 -1.32 14.27
N ASP A 30 -5.54 -0.38 14.96
CA ASP A 30 -5.68 -0.20 16.40
C ASP A 30 -7.12 0.12 16.80
N LYS A 31 -7.90 0.68 15.90
CA LYS A 31 -9.33 0.93 16.16
C LYS A 31 -10.11 -0.38 16.33
N ASP A 32 -9.57 -1.48 15.84
CA ASP A 32 -10.14 -2.81 15.99
C ASP A 32 -9.44 -3.59 17.10
N ASN A 33 -8.59 -2.92 17.89
CA ASN A 33 -7.76 -3.52 18.95
C ASN A 33 -6.66 -4.43 18.42
N ALA A 34 -6.24 -4.26 17.18
CA ALA A 34 -5.07 -4.98 16.67
C ALA A 34 -3.82 -4.37 17.31
N LYS A 35 -2.95 -5.21 17.85
CA LYS A 35 -1.83 -4.74 18.68
C LYS A 35 -0.45 -4.95 18.08
N ILE A 36 -0.35 -5.78 17.05
CA ILE A 36 0.95 -6.17 16.50
C ILE A 36 1.18 -5.50 15.15
N PHE A 37 0.24 -5.62 14.24
CA PHE A 37 0.39 -5.01 12.91
C PHE A 37 -0.97 -4.60 12.36
N ALA A 38 -0.93 -3.70 11.37
CA ALA A 38 -2.11 -3.22 10.67
C ALA A 38 -2.12 -3.76 9.25
N MET A 39 -3.33 -3.92 8.70
CA MET A 39 -3.53 -4.32 7.32
C MET A 39 -4.24 -3.17 6.59
N ARG A 40 -3.61 -2.67 5.54
CA ARG A 40 -4.18 -1.59 4.72
C ARG A 40 -4.38 -2.09 3.31
N LEU A 41 -5.42 -1.58 2.64
CA LEU A 41 -5.63 -1.79 1.22
C LEU A 41 -5.42 -0.46 0.52
N PHE A 42 -4.45 -0.41 -0.39
CA PHE A 42 -4.19 0.78 -1.20
C PHE A 42 -4.85 0.63 -2.55
N GLU A 43 -5.43 1.73 -3.02
CA GLU A 43 -6.02 1.82 -4.35
C GLU A 43 -5.39 3.01 -5.06
N ILE A 44 -4.60 2.73 -6.09
CA ILE A 44 -3.91 3.76 -6.84
C ILE A 44 -4.54 3.84 -8.23
N GLY A 45 -5.12 4.98 -8.55
CA GLY A 45 -5.72 5.21 -9.85
C GLY A 45 -4.69 5.41 -10.95
N GLU A 46 -5.15 5.49 -12.19
CA GLU A 46 -4.28 5.68 -13.34
C GLU A 46 -3.40 6.91 -13.17
N GLY A 47 -2.11 6.75 -13.41
CA GLY A 47 -1.12 7.84 -13.27
C GLY A 47 -0.77 8.18 -11.83
N GLY A 48 -1.35 7.46 -10.86
CA GLY A 48 -1.12 7.74 -9.45
C GLY A 48 0.14 7.10 -8.89
N PHE A 49 0.56 7.59 -7.73
CA PHE A 49 1.75 7.08 -7.06
C PHE A 49 1.73 7.44 -5.58
N THR A 50 2.41 6.61 -4.77
CA THR A 50 2.61 6.88 -3.35
C THR A 50 3.87 7.72 -3.17
N PRO A 51 4.04 8.37 -2.00
CA PRO A 51 5.27 9.11 -1.73
C PRO A 51 6.49 8.20 -1.83
N TYR A 52 7.58 8.74 -2.38
CA TYR A 52 8.86 8.05 -2.42
C TYR A 52 9.63 8.45 -1.17
N HIS A 53 9.59 7.56 -0.16
CA HIS A 53 10.09 7.91 1.17
C HIS A 53 10.61 6.68 1.92
N THR A 54 11.13 6.92 3.11
CA THR A 54 11.64 5.85 3.99
C THR A 54 11.06 6.00 5.39
N HIS A 55 11.04 4.89 6.12
CA HIS A 55 10.66 4.88 7.55
C HIS A 55 11.27 3.64 8.22
N ASP A 56 11.17 3.61 9.56
CA ASP A 56 11.89 2.65 10.41
C ASP A 56 11.27 1.26 10.47
N TRP A 57 10.18 1.04 9.76
CA TRP A 57 9.49 -0.25 9.79
C TRP A 57 9.43 -0.87 8.41
N GLU A 58 9.21 -2.18 8.41
CA GLU A 58 9.10 -2.92 7.16
C GLU A 58 7.68 -2.91 6.60
N HIS A 59 7.57 -3.19 5.31
CA HIS A 59 6.30 -3.40 4.64
C HIS A 59 6.26 -4.78 4.03
N GLU A 60 5.10 -5.42 4.13
CA GLU A 60 4.80 -6.65 3.39
C GLU A 60 3.61 -6.36 2.50
N VAL A 61 3.79 -6.55 1.21
CA VAL A 61 2.81 -6.16 0.20
C VAL A 61 2.40 -7.35 -0.66
N PHE A 62 1.11 -7.45 -0.92
CA PHE A 62 0.56 -8.43 -1.86
C PHE A 62 -0.33 -7.70 -2.85
N VAL A 63 -0.02 -7.78 -4.14
CA VAL A 63 -0.78 -7.09 -5.17
C VAL A 63 -2.02 -7.90 -5.53
N LEU A 64 -3.19 -7.27 -5.43
CA LEU A 64 -4.48 -7.92 -5.70
C LEU A 64 -4.94 -7.72 -7.14
N GLU A 65 -4.75 -6.54 -7.70
CA GLU A 65 -5.21 -6.19 -9.04
C GLU A 65 -4.30 -5.15 -9.67
N GLY A 66 -4.27 -5.15 -11.00
CA GLY A 66 -3.60 -4.11 -11.77
C GLY A 66 -2.13 -4.38 -12.02
N GLU A 67 -1.46 -3.38 -12.56
CA GLU A 67 -0.05 -3.41 -12.90
C GLU A 67 0.59 -2.10 -12.47
N GLY A 68 1.84 -2.18 -12.04
CA GLY A 68 2.55 -0.99 -11.66
C GLY A 68 4.03 -1.27 -11.48
N GLU A 69 4.68 -0.37 -10.76
CA GLU A 69 6.09 -0.50 -10.42
C GLU A 69 6.28 -0.14 -8.96
N VAL A 70 7.21 -0.82 -8.32
CA VAL A 70 7.76 -0.37 -7.05
C VAL A 70 9.18 0.13 -7.33
N GLU A 71 9.44 1.35 -6.90
CA GLU A 71 10.78 1.92 -6.98
C GLU A 71 11.44 1.73 -5.62
N ILE A 72 12.61 1.11 -5.61
CA ILE A 72 13.37 0.81 -4.40
C ILE A 72 14.81 1.23 -4.64
N GLU A 73 15.30 2.19 -3.86
CA GLU A 73 16.66 2.70 -3.96
C GLU A 73 17.06 3.08 -5.38
N GLY A 74 16.16 3.76 -6.09
CA GLY A 74 16.43 4.25 -7.45
C GLY A 74 16.21 3.25 -8.56
N GLU A 75 15.88 2.01 -8.24
CA GLU A 75 15.59 0.98 -9.24
C GLU A 75 14.11 0.67 -9.26
N SER A 76 13.54 0.49 -10.46
CA SER A 76 12.13 0.18 -10.63
C SER A 76 11.94 -1.30 -10.95
N TYR A 77 10.99 -1.92 -10.25
CA TYR A 77 10.64 -3.32 -10.43
C TYR A 77 9.17 -3.42 -10.80
N PRO A 78 8.84 -4.15 -11.87
CA PRO A 78 7.43 -4.29 -12.25
C PRO A 78 6.68 -5.16 -11.24
N VAL A 79 5.44 -4.79 -10.95
CA VAL A 79 4.54 -5.58 -10.12
C VAL A 79 3.21 -5.73 -10.84
N LYS A 80 2.51 -6.80 -10.57
CA LYS A 80 1.19 -7.09 -11.13
C LYS A 80 0.41 -7.95 -10.15
N LYS A 81 -0.82 -8.29 -10.51
CA LYS A 81 -1.63 -9.21 -9.71
C LYS A 81 -0.79 -10.41 -9.27
N ASP A 82 -0.88 -10.73 -8.00
CA ASP A 82 -0.19 -11.84 -7.32
C ASP A 82 1.29 -11.58 -7.00
N SER A 83 1.82 -10.40 -7.31
CA SER A 83 3.18 -10.03 -6.90
C SER A 83 3.28 -9.86 -5.39
N VAL A 84 4.44 -10.22 -4.86
CA VAL A 84 4.76 -10.07 -3.44
C VAL A 84 5.96 -9.12 -3.33
N VAL A 85 5.88 -8.15 -2.41
CA VAL A 85 6.97 -7.19 -2.19
C VAL A 85 7.27 -7.10 -0.71
N PHE A 86 8.53 -7.22 -0.36
CA PHE A 86 9.00 -6.96 0.99
C PHE A 86 9.96 -5.78 0.94
N VAL A 87 9.71 -4.78 1.77
CA VAL A 87 10.59 -3.61 1.87
C VAL A 87 11.17 -3.55 3.26
N ASP A 88 12.51 -3.63 3.35
CA ASP A 88 13.22 -3.57 4.62
C ASP A 88 13.08 -2.19 5.29
N PRO A 89 13.21 -2.14 6.62
CA PRO A 89 13.23 -0.85 7.32
C PRO A 89 14.35 0.05 6.78
N GLY A 90 14.07 1.33 6.66
CA GLY A 90 15.07 2.32 6.24
C GLY A 90 15.33 2.39 4.75
N ILE A 91 14.69 1.57 3.95
CA ILE A 91 14.88 1.55 2.49
C ILE A 91 13.90 2.51 1.83
N ILE A 92 14.42 3.42 1.02
CA ILE A 92 13.57 4.38 0.30
C ILE A 92 12.79 3.68 -0.81
N HIS A 93 11.50 3.91 -0.87
CA HIS A 93 10.62 3.20 -1.80
C HIS A 93 9.35 3.98 -2.09
N GLY A 94 8.68 3.59 -3.17
CA GLY A 94 7.37 4.11 -3.53
C GLY A 94 6.74 3.24 -4.61
N PHE A 95 5.42 3.31 -4.71
CA PHE A 95 4.66 2.54 -5.71
C PHE A 95 4.01 3.48 -6.70
N ARG A 96 3.89 3.06 -7.95
CA ARG A 96 3.13 3.82 -8.93
C ARG A 96 2.36 2.90 -9.85
N ASN A 97 1.22 3.38 -10.29
CA ASN A 97 0.38 2.68 -11.24
C ASN A 97 0.85 3.03 -12.65
N THR A 98 1.31 2.03 -13.38
CA THR A 98 1.77 2.19 -14.77
C THR A 98 0.76 1.63 -15.78
N GLY A 99 -0.33 1.05 -15.30
CA GLY A 99 -1.38 0.49 -16.15
C GLY A 99 -2.56 1.43 -16.30
N GLU A 100 -3.57 0.96 -17.00
CA GLU A 100 -4.79 1.72 -17.23
C GLU A 100 -5.87 1.44 -16.18
N LYS A 101 -5.75 0.31 -15.49
CA LYS A 101 -6.69 -0.08 -14.44
C LYS A 101 -6.16 0.31 -13.08
N MET A 102 -7.03 0.30 -12.10
CA MET A 102 -6.63 0.57 -10.72
C MET A 102 -5.65 -0.47 -10.22
N LEU A 103 -4.60 -0.01 -9.56
CA LEU A 103 -3.64 -0.88 -8.90
C LEU A 103 -4.08 -1.01 -7.44
N LYS A 104 -4.34 -2.24 -7.00
CA LYS A 104 -4.76 -2.51 -5.62
C LYS A 104 -3.78 -3.46 -4.96
N PHE A 105 -3.36 -3.14 -3.74
CA PHE A 105 -2.49 -4.03 -2.99
C PHE A 105 -2.73 -3.93 -1.50
N LEU A 106 -2.50 -5.06 -0.82
CA LEU A 106 -2.48 -5.10 0.64
C LEU A 106 -1.10 -4.67 1.10
N CYS A 107 -1.05 -3.90 2.16
CA CYS A 107 0.20 -3.48 2.78
C CYS A 107 0.10 -3.67 4.29
N LEU A 108 0.92 -4.55 4.83
CA LEU A 108 0.97 -4.82 6.25
C LEU A 108 2.14 -4.07 6.86
N ILE A 109 1.88 -3.39 7.97
CA ILE A 109 2.90 -2.67 8.72
C ILE A 109 2.77 -2.98 10.21
N PRO A 110 3.88 -3.01 10.94
CA PRO A 110 3.81 -3.19 12.40
C PRO A 110 3.42 -1.90 13.08
N TYR A 111 2.92 -2.00 14.30
CA TYR A 111 2.68 -0.82 15.13
C TYR A 111 3.95 -0.40 15.86
N LYS A 112 4.87 -1.30 15.99
CA LYS A 112 6.14 -0.98 16.64
C LYS A 112 7.29 -1.83 16.17
#